data_bc5638c78de926bc638c9979f705ce4b
#
_entry.id   bc5638c78de926bc638c9979f705ce4b
#
_cell.length_a   1.000
_cell.length_b   1.000
_cell.length_c   1.000
_cell.angle_alpha   90.00
_cell.angle_beta   90.00
_cell.angle_gamma   90.00
#
_symmetry.space_group_name_H-M   'P 1'
#
loop_
_entity.id
_entity.type
_entity.pdbx_description
1 polymer ?
#
loop_
_entity_poly.entity_id
_entity_poly.type
_entity_poly.pdbx_seq_one_letter_code
_entity_poly.pdbx_strand_id
1 'polypeptide(L)'
;MSNFMSKFLKSSLLSSIGLAILGILLFFQSELTIVSISYVIGAILIAIGVLALLKFISNYGKPTKNELDIVYGIGIVVLGVIVITNPKGVASIIPFILGILIIISSATKLQYGLELRKSKSPLWSSTVIISLITLLCGVMLVINPFAGATFITKVVGILLLVYAILDIISTVRISRTVKSIFNDNKQIEEKIADAVVIEDNTSEEKKAKKKRKTKKDKEDK
;
A
#
# COMPACT_ATOMS: atom_id res chain seq x y z
N MET A 1 -21.50 -12.21 12.46
CA MET A 1 -20.13 -11.63 12.58
C MET A 1 -19.05 -12.48 11.89
N SER A 2 -19.11 -13.81 11.95
CA SER A 2 -18.15 -14.72 11.29
C SER A 2 -18.03 -14.55 9.76
N ASN A 3 -19.15 -14.32 9.06
CA ASN A 3 -19.18 -14.14 7.61
C ASN A 3 -18.55 -12.82 7.13
N PHE A 4 -18.62 -11.75 7.92
CA PHE A 4 -17.97 -10.49 7.61
C PHE A 4 -16.44 -10.59 7.78
N MET A 5 -15.99 -11.20 8.88
CA MET A 5 -14.58 -11.41 9.16
C MET A 5 -13.92 -12.34 8.14
N SER A 6 -14.58 -13.42 7.74
CA SER A 6 -14.06 -14.34 6.71
C SER A 6 -13.97 -13.69 5.33
N LYS A 7 -14.91 -12.82 4.97
CA LYS A 7 -14.85 -12.02 3.73
C LYS A 7 -13.70 -11.01 3.79
N PHE A 8 -13.51 -10.33 4.90
CA PHE A 8 -12.43 -9.36 5.09
C PHE A 8 -11.04 -10.03 4.98
N LEU A 9 -10.85 -11.18 5.65
CA LEU A 9 -9.60 -11.94 5.57
C LEU A 9 -9.31 -12.47 4.16
N LYS A 10 -10.33 -12.96 3.45
CA LYS A 10 -10.17 -13.38 2.05
C LYS A 10 -9.82 -12.22 1.12
N SER A 11 -10.46 -11.05 1.31
CA SER A 11 -10.15 -9.84 0.54
C SER A 11 -8.73 -9.35 0.81
N SER A 12 -8.28 -9.37 2.07
CA SER A 12 -6.89 -9.00 2.43
C SER A 12 -5.87 -9.94 1.80
N LEU A 13 -6.07 -11.26 1.88
CA LEU A 13 -5.18 -12.24 1.24
C LEU A 13 -5.12 -12.07 -0.28
N LEU A 14 -6.25 -11.83 -0.92
CA LEU A 14 -6.30 -11.59 -2.37
C LEU A 14 -5.53 -10.33 -2.75
N SER A 15 -5.65 -9.26 -1.96
CA SER A 15 -4.89 -8.02 -2.13
C SER A 15 -3.39 -8.26 -1.98
N SER A 16 -2.95 -9.00 -0.94
CA SER A 16 -1.54 -9.30 -0.69
C SER A 16 -0.92 -10.13 -1.82
N ILE A 17 -1.66 -11.11 -2.36
CA ILE A 17 -1.24 -11.89 -3.52
C ILE A 17 -1.10 -11.00 -4.75
N GLY A 18 -2.06 -10.09 -4.98
CA GLY A 18 -1.98 -9.10 -6.07
C GLY A 18 -0.75 -8.21 -5.95
N LEU A 19 -0.43 -7.73 -4.75
CA LEU A 19 0.78 -6.93 -4.48
C LEU A 19 2.06 -7.75 -4.68
N ALA A 20 2.07 -9.03 -4.32
CA ALA A 20 3.21 -9.91 -4.58
C ALA A 20 3.47 -10.09 -6.08
N ILE A 21 2.43 -10.35 -6.86
CA ILE A 21 2.53 -10.46 -8.31
C ILE A 21 3.04 -9.15 -8.92
N LEU A 22 2.50 -8.01 -8.48
CA LEU A 22 2.93 -6.70 -8.93
C LEU A 22 4.40 -6.45 -8.57
N GLY A 23 4.84 -6.79 -7.37
CA GLY A 23 6.24 -6.69 -6.96
C GLY A 23 7.18 -7.53 -7.82
N ILE A 24 6.78 -8.76 -8.18
CA ILE A 24 7.52 -9.63 -9.10
C ILE A 24 7.62 -8.98 -10.49
N LEU A 25 6.53 -8.46 -11.03
CA LEU A 25 6.51 -7.79 -12.33
C LEU A 25 7.43 -6.56 -12.34
N LEU A 26 7.37 -5.72 -11.30
CA LEU A 26 8.24 -4.54 -11.19
C LEU A 26 9.72 -4.93 -11.11
N PHE A 27 10.05 -6.03 -10.44
CA PHE A 27 11.43 -6.47 -10.31
C PHE A 27 11.99 -7.06 -11.59
N PHE A 28 11.28 -8.00 -12.24
CA PHE A 28 11.76 -8.69 -13.42
C PHE A 28 11.57 -7.89 -14.72
N GLN A 29 10.46 -7.17 -14.85
CA GLN A 29 10.08 -6.45 -16.05
C GLN A 29 9.93 -4.94 -15.80
N SER A 30 10.88 -4.34 -15.09
CA SER A 30 10.85 -2.92 -14.72
C SER A 30 10.71 -1.99 -15.94
N GLU A 31 11.38 -2.28 -17.06
CA GLU A 31 11.26 -1.47 -18.27
C GLU A 31 9.86 -1.53 -18.88
N LEU A 32 9.32 -2.74 -19.05
CA LEU A 32 7.97 -2.91 -19.58
C LEU A 32 6.93 -2.27 -18.65
N THR A 33 7.12 -2.38 -17.35
CA THR A 33 6.23 -1.77 -16.37
C THR A 33 6.23 -0.24 -16.49
N ILE A 34 7.41 0.39 -16.59
CA ILE A 34 7.54 1.84 -16.77
C ILE A 34 6.85 2.28 -18.06
N VAL A 35 7.09 1.58 -19.16
CA VAL A 35 6.49 1.88 -20.47
C VAL A 35 4.96 1.71 -20.41
N SER A 36 4.47 0.62 -19.81
CA SER A 36 3.03 0.37 -19.68
C SER A 36 2.32 1.43 -18.83
N ILE A 37 2.92 1.82 -17.71
CA ILE A 37 2.40 2.90 -16.86
C ILE A 37 2.38 4.22 -17.62
N SER A 38 3.41 4.51 -18.40
CA SER A 38 3.47 5.73 -19.21
C SER A 38 2.35 5.76 -20.26
N TYR A 39 2.04 4.63 -20.93
CA TYR A 39 0.91 4.55 -21.84
C TYR A 39 -0.44 4.82 -21.15
N VAL A 40 -0.65 4.25 -19.96
CA VAL A 40 -1.88 4.50 -19.19
C VAL A 40 -1.99 5.97 -18.80
N ILE A 41 -0.91 6.57 -18.29
CA ILE A 41 -0.89 7.99 -17.92
C ILE A 41 -1.13 8.87 -19.15
N GLY A 42 -0.46 8.60 -20.27
CA GLY A 42 -0.63 9.34 -21.50
C GLY A 42 -2.05 9.25 -22.04
N ALA A 43 -2.67 8.06 -22.01
CA ALA A 43 -4.06 7.89 -22.42
C ALA A 43 -5.03 8.68 -21.51
N ILE A 44 -4.82 8.68 -20.21
CA ILE A 44 -5.61 9.47 -19.25
C ILE A 44 -5.45 10.97 -19.54
N LEU A 45 -4.23 11.45 -19.78
CA LEU A 45 -3.98 12.86 -20.12
C LEU A 45 -4.70 13.26 -21.40
N ILE A 46 -4.62 12.43 -22.45
CA ILE A 46 -5.34 12.69 -23.72
C ILE A 46 -6.85 12.75 -23.45
N ALA A 47 -7.40 11.80 -22.71
CA ALA A 47 -8.82 11.79 -22.39
C ALA A 47 -9.25 13.08 -21.63
N ILE A 48 -8.49 13.49 -20.62
CA ILE A 48 -8.74 14.74 -19.88
C ILE A 48 -8.65 15.96 -20.81
N GLY A 49 -7.63 16.04 -21.64
CA GLY A 49 -7.46 17.15 -22.59
C GLY A 49 -8.58 17.21 -23.62
N VAL A 50 -9.03 16.07 -24.15
CA VAL A 50 -10.18 16.00 -25.07
C VAL A 50 -11.46 16.43 -24.37
N LEU A 51 -11.71 16.00 -23.13
CA LEU A 51 -12.88 16.43 -22.37
C LEU A 51 -12.86 17.94 -22.09
N ALA A 52 -11.70 18.54 -21.82
CA ALA A 52 -11.54 19.97 -21.65
C ALA A 52 -11.89 20.73 -22.96
N LEU A 53 -11.43 20.22 -24.11
CA LEU A 53 -11.76 20.81 -25.42
C LEU A 53 -13.25 20.67 -25.75
N LEU A 54 -13.87 19.53 -25.48
CA LEU A 54 -15.31 19.33 -25.68
C LEU A 54 -16.12 20.29 -24.81
N LYS A 55 -15.72 20.50 -23.55
CA LYS A 55 -16.34 21.46 -22.64
C LYS A 55 -16.23 22.89 -23.17
N PHE A 56 -15.08 23.27 -23.71
CA PHE A 56 -14.89 24.57 -24.36
C PHE A 56 -15.85 24.75 -25.53
N ILE A 57 -15.95 23.76 -26.44
CA ILE A 57 -16.85 23.82 -27.60
C ILE A 57 -18.31 23.91 -27.17
N SER A 58 -18.74 23.16 -26.17
CA SER A 58 -20.11 23.18 -25.62
C SER A 58 -20.49 24.51 -24.98
N ASN A 59 -19.51 25.26 -24.45
CA ASN A 59 -19.71 26.57 -23.84
C ASN A 59 -19.41 27.73 -24.80
N TYR A 60 -19.19 27.46 -26.08
CA TYR A 60 -18.94 28.48 -27.08
C TYR A 60 -20.16 29.42 -27.21
N GLY A 61 -19.93 30.74 -27.03
CA GLY A 61 -21.01 31.75 -27.08
C GLY A 61 -21.69 32.09 -25.73
N LYS A 62 -21.31 31.45 -24.59
CA LYS A 62 -21.80 31.82 -23.27
C LYS A 62 -20.90 32.87 -22.59
N PRO A 63 -21.45 33.77 -21.75
CA PRO A 63 -20.69 34.84 -21.09
C PRO A 63 -19.63 34.31 -20.06
N THR A 64 -19.69 33.05 -19.69
CA THR A 64 -18.74 32.36 -18.78
C THR A 64 -17.56 31.70 -19.48
N LYS A 65 -17.28 32.05 -20.75
CA LYS A 65 -16.20 31.50 -21.54
C LYS A 65 -14.83 31.91 -20.97
N ASN A 66 -14.05 30.96 -20.50
CA ASN A 66 -12.64 31.15 -20.22
C ASN A 66 -11.80 30.79 -21.44
N GLU A 67 -11.16 31.78 -22.06
CA GLU A 67 -10.29 31.56 -23.22
C GLU A 67 -9.09 30.67 -22.86
N LEU A 68 -8.73 30.59 -21.59
CA LEU A 68 -7.69 29.72 -21.06
C LEU A 68 -8.03 28.22 -21.16
N ASP A 69 -9.30 27.84 -21.21
CA ASP A 69 -9.73 26.42 -21.25
C ASP A 69 -9.27 25.73 -22.54
N ILE A 70 -9.17 26.44 -23.67
CA ILE A 70 -8.69 25.87 -24.93
C ILE A 70 -7.16 25.64 -24.88
N VAL A 71 -6.42 26.62 -24.36
CA VAL A 71 -4.96 26.52 -24.21
C VAL A 71 -4.60 25.39 -23.28
N TYR A 72 -5.34 25.27 -22.18
CA TYR A 72 -5.19 24.19 -21.21
C TYR A 72 -5.51 22.81 -21.82
N GLY A 73 -6.63 22.69 -22.55
CA GLY A 73 -7.04 21.44 -23.20
C GLY A 73 -6.01 20.98 -24.25
N ILE A 74 -5.54 21.89 -25.12
CA ILE A 74 -4.51 21.58 -26.11
C ILE A 74 -3.19 21.19 -25.42
N GLY A 75 -2.76 21.95 -24.40
CA GLY A 75 -1.54 21.67 -23.65
C GLY A 75 -1.53 20.27 -23.04
N ILE A 76 -2.64 19.85 -22.41
CA ILE A 76 -2.75 18.50 -21.81
C ILE A 76 -2.74 17.40 -22.88
N VAL A 77 -3.43 17.60 -24.03
CA VAL A 77 -3.38 16.63 -25.13
C VAL A 77 -1.97 16.47 -25.66
N VAL A 78 -1.25 17.58 -25.91
CA VAL A 78 0.14 17.55 -26.36
C VAL A 78 1.05 16.83 -25.37
N LEU A 79 0.91 17.11 -24.07
CA LEU A 79 1.64 16.39 -23.03
C LEU A 79 1.32 14.89 -23.05
N GLY A 80 0.06 14.50 -23.17
CA GLY A 80 -0.34 13.10 -23.28
C GLY A 80 0.28 12.39 -24.49
N VAL A 81 0.33 13.07 -25.63
CA VAL A 81 1.00 12.55 -26.84
C VAL A 81 2.51 12.39 -26.62
N ILE A 82 3.18 13.35 -25.98
CA ILE A 82 4.61 13.27 -25.66
C ILE A 82 4.88 12.06 -24.74
N VAL A 83 4.04 11.84 -23.74
CA VAL A 83 4.18 10.70 -22.80
C VAL A 83 4.04 9.38 -23.53
N ILE A 84 3.12 9.25 -24.49
CA ILE A 84 2.92 8.02 -25.26
C ILE A 84 4.05 7.81 -26.27
N THR A 85 4.51 8.85 -26.93
CA THR A 85 5.54 8.73 -27.99
C THR A 85 6.94 8.53 -27.42
N ASN A 86 7.22 9.07 -26.23
CA ASN A 86 8.53 8.96 -25.59
C ASN A 86 8.45 8.56 -24.10
N PRO A 87 7.92 7.36 -23.78
CA PRO A 87 7.74 6.92 -22.39
C PRO A 87 9.05 6.83 -21.60
N LYS A 88 10.14 6.40 -22.25
CA LYS A 88 11.47 6.30 -21.61
C LYS A 88 12.03 7.68 -21.27
N GLY A 89 11.87 8.66 -22.16
CA GLY A 89 12.32 10.04 -21.92
C GLY A 89 11.58 10.67 -20.74
N VAL A 90 10.26 10.54 -20.71
CA VAL A 90 9.43 11.10 -19.63
C VAL A 90 9.77 10.44 -18.27
N ALA A 91 9.92 9.12 -18.24
CA ALA A 91 10.31 8.40 -17.02
C ALA A 91 11.71 8.78 -16.53
N SER A 92 12.57 9.26 -17.39
CA SER A 92 13.94 9.68 -17.10
C SER A 92 14.04 11.06 -16.43
N ILE A 93 13.01 11.89 -16.55
CA ILE A 93 13.04 13.28 -16.03
C ILE A 93 13.30 13.30 -14.53
N ILE A 94 12.59 12.49 -13.77
CA ILE A 94 12.72 12.45 -12.30
C ILE A 94 14.12 12.00 -11.86
N PRO A 95 14.65 10.84 -12.33
CA PRO A 95 16.02 10.44 -11.99
C PRO A 95 17.08 11.44 -12.45
N PHE A 96 16.90 12.12 -13.60
CA PHE A 96 17.81 13.15 -14.06
C PHE A 96 17.88 14.34 -13.09
N ILE A 97 16.71 14.86 -12.67
CA ILE A 97 16.66 15.96 -11.68
C ILE A 97 17.28 15.51 -10.35
N LEU A 98 16.95 14.31 -9.88
CA LEU A 98 17.53 13.74 -8.66
C LEU A 98 19.04 13.60 -8.78
N GLY A 99 19.56 13.18 -9.92
CA GLY A 99 21.00 13.10 -10.19
C GLY A 99 21.70 14.44 -10.02
N ILE A 100 21.15 15.52 -10.57
CA ILE A 100 21.67 16.88 -10.40
C ILE A 100 21.67 17.30 -8.94
N LEU A 101 20.56 17.08 -8.21
CA LEU A 101 20.45 17.42 -6.79
C LEU A 101 21.47 16.63 -5.94
N ILE A 102 21.69 15.35 -6.27
CA ILE A 102 22.69 14.50 -5.60
C ILE A 102 24.09 15.03 -5.85
N ILE A 103 24.43 15.47 -7.07
CA ILE A 103 25.74 16.04 -7.39
C ILE A 103 25.98 17.30 -6.56
N ILE A 104 25.03 18.23 -6.52
CA ILE A 104 25.11 19.45 -5.74
C ILE A 104 25.31 19.16 -4.24
N SER A 105 24.47 18.24 -3.71
CA SER A 105 24.56 17.81 -2.30
C SER A 105 25.91 17.16 -1.97
N SER A 106 26.41 16.32 -2.88
CA SER A 106 27.68 15.61 -2.72
C SER A 106 28.89 16.58 -2.74
N ALA A 107 28.86 17.59 -3.61
CA ALA A 107 29.89 18.62 -3.67
C ALA A 107 29.99 19.39 -2.34
N THR A 108 28.82 19.75 -1.77
CA THR A 108 28.75 20.39 -0.45
C THR A 108 29.32 19.49 0.67
N LYS A 109 28.94 18.22 0.68
CA LYS A 109 29.46 17.25 1.67
C LYS A 109 30.96 17.02 1.52
N LEU A 110 31.50 17.06 0.29
CA LEU A 110 32.91 16.94 0.02
C LEU A 110 33.69 18.13 0.61
N GLN A 111 33.15 19.34 0.46
CA GLN A 111 33.74 20.55 1.08
C GLN A 111 33.80 20.40 2.62
N TYR A 112 32.71 19.99 3.26
CA TYR A 112 32.68 19.71 4.71
C TYR A 112 33.72 18.65 5.11
N GLY A 113 33.86 17.59 4.32
CA GLY A 113 34.86 16.55 4.58
C GLY A 113 36.28 17.08 4.55
N LEU A 114 36.59 18.00 3.63
CA LEU A 114 37.91 18.66 3.55
C LEU A 114 38.15 19.65 4.73
N GLU A 115 37.13 20.34 5.20
CA GLU A 115 37.20 21.17 6.40
C GLU A 115 37.46 20.36 7.66
N LEU A 116 36.77 19.20 7.82
CA LEU A 116 37.01 18.27 8.90
C LEU A 116 38.45 17.74 8.91
N ARG A 117 39.07 17.57 7.74
CA ARG A 117 40.47 17.21 7.61
C ARG A 117 41.39 18.30 8.20
N LYS A 118 41.09 19.58 7.93
CA LYS A 118 41.85 20.70 8.50
C LYS A 118 41.76 20.76 10.03
N SER A 119 40.60 20.40 10.56
CA SER A 119 40.31 20.33 12.00
C SER A 119 40.85 19.06 12.68
N LYS A 120 41.60 18.21 11.97
CA LYS A 120 42.11 16.91 12.47
C LYS A 120 41.04 15.98 13.09
N SER A 121 39.79 16.13 12.69
CA SER A 121 38.69 15.25 13.14
C SER A 121 38.85 13.83 12.58
N PRO A 122 38.63 12.75 13.35
CA PRO A 122 38.75 11.39 12.84
C PRO A 122 37.68 11.03 11.79
N LEU A 123 36.61 11.83 11.67
CA LEU A 123 35.48 11.58 10.76
C LEU A 123 35.71 12.10 9.32
N TRP A 124 36.80 12.82 9.04
CA TRP A 124 37.05 13.41 7.72
C TRP A 124 37.09 12.36 6.60
N SER A 125 37.77 11.23 6.86
CA SER A 125 37.95 10.16 5.87
C SER A 125 36.63 9.54 5.46
N SER A 126 35.78 9.18 6.42
CA SER A 126 34.46 8.62 6.16
C SER A 126 33.58 9.59 5.38
N THR A 127 33.60 10.88 5.74
CA THR A 127 32.79 11.91 5.08
C THR A 127 33.21 12.09 3.63
N VAL A 128 34.51 12.14 3.35
CA VAL A 128 35.04 12.27 1.98
C VAL A 128 34.70 11.05 1.13
N ILE A 129 34.93 9.85 1.65
CA ILE A 129 34.60 8.58 0.92
C ILE A 129 33.13 8.52 0.56
N ILE A 130 32.23 8.75 1.54
CA ILE A 130 30.79 8.72 1.31
C ILE A 130 30.38 9.80 0.29
N SER A 131 30.96 11.01 0.38
CA SER A 131 30.65 12.09 -0.57
C SER A 131 31.09 11.74 -1.99
N LEU A 132 32.24 11.10 -2.14
CA LEU A 132 32.75 10.68 -3.45
C LEU A 132 31.88 9.59 -4.07
N ILE A 133 31.48 8.58 -3.28
CA ILE A 133 30.56 7.54 -3.74
C ILE A 133 29.23 8.15 -4.15
N THR A 134 28.67 9.05 -3.33
CA THR A 134 27.40 9.71 -3.63
C THR A 134 27.49 10.59 -4.88
N LEU A 135 28.63 11.26 -5.10
CA LEU A 135 28.89 12.04 -6.30
C LEU A 135 28.89 11.16 -7.55
N LEU A 136 29.58 10.01 -7.50
CA LEU A 136 29.59 9.05 -8.60
C LEU A 136 28.19 8.52 -8.93
N CYS A 137 27.41 8.20 -7.91
CA CYS A 137 26.01 7.81 -8.09
C CYS A 137 25.19 8.91 -8.78
N GLY A 138 25.33 10.15 -8.36
CA GLY A 138 24.65 11.29 -9.00
C GLY A 138 25.05 11.47 -10.46
N VAL A 139 26.34 11.35 -10.78
CA VAL A 139 26.84 11.42 -12.15
C VAL A 139 26.26 10.27 -13.00
N MET A 140 26.23 9.05 -12.48
CA MET A 140 25.60 7.91 -13.18
C MET A 140 24.12 8.14 -13.49
N LEU A 141 23.37 8.73 -12.56
CA LEU A 141 21.96 9.08 -12.79
C LEU A 141 21.78 10.12 -13.89
N VAL A 142 22.69 11.09 -14.01
CA VAL A 142 22.64 12.13 -15.05
C VAL A 142 23.00 11.57 -16.42
N ILE A 143 24.02 10.68 -16.48
CA ILE A 143 24.46 10.08 -17.76
C ILE A 143 23.42 9.09 -18.30
N ASN A 144 22.83 8.26 -17.43
CA ASN A 144 21.83 7.28 -17.83
C ASN A 144 20.61 7.31 -16.91
N PRO A 145 19.74 8.34 -17.03
CA PRO A 145 18.62 8.52 -16.14
C PRO A 145 17.54 7.43 -16.29
N PHE A 146 17.41 6.80 -17.46
CA PHE A 146 16.48 5.67 -17.64
C PHE A 146 16.93 4.43 -16.86
N ALA A 147 18.23 4.15 -16.80
CA ALA A 147 18.76 3.10 -15.92
C ALA A 147 18.47 3.43 -14.44
N GLY A 148 18.54 4.69 -14.05
CA GLY A 148 18.11 5.16 -12.74
C GLY A 148 16.61 4.88 -12.45
N ALA A 149 15.74 5.18 -13.42
CA ALA A 149 14.30 4.89 -13.31
C ALA A 149 14.04 3.38 -13.13
N THR A 150 14.69 2.55 -13.95
CA THR A 150 14.56 1.08 -13.85
C THR A 150 15.10 0.54 -12.52
N PHE A 151 16.21 1.09 -12.01
CA PHE A 151 16.75 0.72 -10.71
C PHE A 151 15.78 1.05 -9.58
N ILE A 152 15.22 2.28 -9.56
CA ILE A 152 14.22 2.70 -8.56
C ILE A 152 13.00 1.75 -8.63
N THR A 153 12.52 1.44 -9.84
CA THR A 153 11.37 0.53 -10.03
C THR A 153 11.66 -0.87 -9.50
N LYS A 154 12.87 -1.41 -9.70
CA LYS A 154 13.29 -2.70 -9.11
C LYS A 154 13.31 -2.66 -7.59
N VAL A 155 13.85 -1.59 -6.99
CA VAL A 155 13.86 -1.41 -5.54
C VAL A 155 12.45 -1.36 -4.99
N VAL A 156 11.55 -0.62 -5.63
CA VAL A 156 10.11 -0.59 -5.26
C VAL A 156 9.50 -1.99 -5.38
N GLY A 157 9.82 -2.74 -6.43
CA GLY A 157 9.38 -4.13 -6.60
C GLY A 157 9.80 -5.03 -5.43
N ILE A 158 11.06 -4.93 -4.99
CA ILE A 158 11.56 -5.67 -3.82
C ILE A 158 10.81 -5.26 -2.54
N LEU A 159 10.63 -3.96 -2.31
CA LEU A 159 9.90 -3.46 -1.14
C LEU A 159 8.45 -3.96 -1.11
N LEU A 160 7.77 -3.98 -2.27
CA LEU A 160 6.42 -4.53 -2.39
C LEU A 160 6.37 -6.03 -2.12
N LEU A 161 7.38 -6.80 -2.55
CA LEU A 161 7.49 -8.23 -2.24
C LEU A 161 7.64 -8.47 -0.74
N VAL A 162 8.55 -7.73 -0.09
CA VAL A 162 8.73 -7.81 1.37
C VAL A 162 7.43 -7.45 2.08
N TYR A 163 6.79 -6.36 1.67
CA TYR A 163 5.50 -5.95 2.24
C TYR A 163 4.43 -7.03 2.06
N ALA A 164 4.28 -7.59 0.86
CA ALA A 164 3.29 -8.63 0.59
C ALA A 164 3.52 -9.90 1.44
N ILE A 165 4.78 -10.32 1.62
CA ILE A 165 5.12 -11.45 2.48
C ILE A 165 4.74 -11.16 3.94
N LEU A 166 5.08 -9.99 4.46
CA LEU A 166 4.74 -9.59 5.83
C LEU A 166 3.21 -9.50 6.04
N ASP A 167 2.49 -8.99 5.05
CA ASP A 167 1.03 -8.86 5.09
C ASP A 167 0.35 -10.23 5.07
N ILE A 168 0.84 -11.18 4.26
CA ILE A 168 0.36 -12.57 4.27
C ILE A 168 0.58 -13.22 5.64
N ILE A 169 1.78 -13.08 6.20
CA ILE A 169 2.11 -13.63 7.53
C ILE A 169 1.20 -13.03 8.60
N SER A 170 1.01 -11.72 8.59
CA SER A 170 0.14 -11.00 9.51
C SER A 170 -1.32 -11.46 9.41
N THR A 171 -1.86 -11.52 8.19
CA THR A 171 -3.24 -11.95 7.93
C THR A 171 -3.49 -13.39 8.37
N VAL A 172 -2.53 -14.29 8.13
CA VAL A 172 -2.63 -15.69 8.58
C VAL A 172 -2.60 -15.79 10.10
N ARG A 173 -1.74 -15.01 10.78
CA ARG A 173 -1.71 -14.97 12.26
C ARG A 173 -3.03 -14.46 12.85
N ILE A 174 -3.54 -13.34 12.33
CA ILE A 174 -4.82 -12.76 12.76
C ILE A 174 -5.96 -13.78 12.55
N SER A 175 -5.98 -14.45 11.39
CA SER A 175 -6.99 -15.48 11.09
C SER A 175 -6.99 -16.64 12.09
N ARG A 176 -5.82 -17.11 12.51
CA ARG A 176 -5.68 -18.18 13.53
C ARG A 176 -6.15 -17.71 14.90
N THR A 177 -5.73 -16.53 15.33
CA THR A 177 -6.12 -15.96 16.63
C THR A 177 -7.63 -15.70 16.70
N VAL A 178 -8.21 -15.14 15.66
CA VAL A 178 -9.67 -14.93 15.60
C VAL A 178 -10.42 -16.25 15.67
N LYS A 179 -9.95 -17.28 14.96
CA LYS A 179 -10.58 -18.60 14.98
C LYS A 179 -10.50 -19.29 16.35
N SER A 180 -9.40 -19.12 17.09
CA SER A 180 -9.28 -19.64 18.46
C SER A 180 -10.25 -18.96 19.42
N ILE A 181 -10.34 -17.63 19.38
CA ILE A 181 -11.27 -16.86 20.22
C ILE A 181 -12.74 -17.27 19.96
N PHE A 182 -13.12 -17.46 18.69
CA PHE A 182 -14.48 -17.91 18.38
C PHE A 182 -14.76 -19.33 18.87
N ASN A 183 -13.79 -20.24 18.80
CA ASN A 183 -13.96 -21.60 19.34
C ASN A 183 -14.06 -21.59 20.86
N ASP A 184 -13.25 -20.78 21.54
CA ASP A 184 -13.29 -20.67 23.00
C ASP A 184 -14.64 -20.10 23.46
N ASN A 185 -15.14 -19.05 22.81
CA ASN A 185 -16.45 -18.48 23.12
C ASN A 185 -17.60 -19.48 22.88
N LYS A 186 -17.53 -20.27 21.82
CA LYS A 186 -18.54 -21.30 21.53
C LYS A 186 -18.54 -22.39 22.61
N GLN A 187 -17.38 -22.82 23.07
CA GLN A 187 -17.27 -23.79 24.19
C GLN A 187 -17.79 -23.22 25.51
N ILE A 188 -17.60 -21.92 25.74
CA ILE A 188 -18.14 -21.24 26.92
C ILE A 188 -19.67 -21.18 26.84
N GLU A 189 -20.24 -20.83 25.69
CA GLU A 189 -21.70 -20.83 25.47
C GLU A 189 -22.32 -22.23 25.64
N GLU A 190 -21.70 -23.29 25.10
CA GLU A 190 -22.12 -24.67 25.29
C GLU A 190 -22.08 -25.08 26.78
N LYS A 191 -21.01 -24.77 27.51
CA LYS A 191 -20.91 -25.06 28.95
C LYS A 191 -21.93 -24.30 29.80
N ILE A 192 -22.25 -23.05 29.44
CA ILE A 192 -23.28 -22.26 30.11
C ILE A 192 -24.66 -22.85 29.82
N ALA A 193 -24.94 -23.24 28.58
CA ALA A 193 -26.21 -23.89 28.22
C ALA A 193 -26.40 -25.22 28.98
N ASP A 194 -25.36 -26.06 29.07
CA ASP A 194 -25.40 -27.31 29.81
C ASP A 194 -25.61 -27.08 31.34
N ALA A 195 -24.95 -26.05 31.89
CA ALA A 195 -25.11 -25.68 33.29
C ALA A 195 -26.53 -25.20 33.63
N VAL A 196 -27.15 -24.41 32.75
CA VAL A 196 -28.53 -23.94 32.90
C VAL A 196 -29.51 -25.08 32.82
N VAL A 197 -29.33 -26.07 31.92
CA VAL A 197 -30.18 -27.27 31.81
C VAL A 197 -30.08 -28.14 33.07
N ILE A 198 -28.89 -28.27 33.65
CA ILE A 198 -28.68 -29.02 34.92
C ILE A 198 -29.37 -28.32 36.07
N GLU A 199 -29.31 -26.97 36.16
CA GLU A 199 -29.93 -26.18 37.20
C GLU A 199 -31.47 -26.23 37.15
N ASP A 200 -32.04 -26.22 35.96
CA ASP A 200 -33.49 -26.34 35.71
C ASP A 200 -33.99 -27.75 36.10
N ASN A 201 -33.32 -28.81 35.69
CA ASN A 201 -33.64 -30.19 36.09
C ASN A 201 -33.55 -30.42 37.61
N THR A 202 -32.54 -29.79 38.24
CA THR A 202 -32.38 -29.91 39.72
C THR A 202 -33.45 -29.13 40.49
N SER A 203 -33.95 -28.04 39.95
CA SER A 203 -35.04 -27.25 40.53
C SER A 203 -36.39 -27.93 40.37
N GLU A 204 -36.63 -28.64 39.26
CA GLU A 204 -37.85 -29.45 39.03
C GLU A 204 -37.88 -30.68 39.95
N GLU A 205 -36.76 -31.36 40.14
CA GLU A 205 -36.64 -32.51 41.04
C GLU A 205 -36.89 -32.12 42.49
N LYS A 206 -36.36 -30.95 42.95
CA LYS A 206 -36.64 -30.41 44.27
C LYS A 206 -38.10 -30.02 44.46
N LYS A 207 -38.77 -29.46 43.46
CA LYS A 207 -40.21 -29.13 43.46
C LYS A 207 -41.06 -30.40 43.50
N ALA A 208 -40.68 -31.44 42.76
CA ALA A 208 -41.39 -32.74 42.75
C ALA A 208 -41.25 -33.48 44.11
N LYS A 209 -40.05 -33.48 44.72
CA LYS A 209 -39.82 -34.08 46.07
C LYS A 209 -40.59 -33.32 47.16
N LYS A 210 -40.71 -31.99 47.07
CA LYS A 210 -41.47 -31.17 48.03
C LYS A 210 -42.99 -31.42 47.92
N LYS A 211 -43.52 -31.58 46.70
CA LYS A 211 -44.93 -31.95 46.49
C LYS A 211 -45.28 -33.36 46.99
N ARG A 212 -44.36 -34.33 46.87
CA ARG A 212 -44.55 -35.70 47.41
C ARG A 212 -44.54 -35.74 48.92
N LYS A 213 -43.69 -34.93 49.60
CA LYS A 213 -43.69 -34.82 51.07
C LYS A 213 -44.99 -34.21 51.62
N THR A 214 -45.47 -33.12 50.98
CA THR A 214 -46.70 -32.44 51.41
C THR A 214 -47.98 -33.28 51.21
N LYS A 215 -47.92 -34.27 50.30
CA LYS A 215 -49.05 -35.19 50.05
C LYS A 215 -49.08 -36.33 51.08
N LYS A 216 -47.91 -36.79 51.55
CA LYS A 216 -47.79 -37.83 52.56
C LYS A 216 -48.22 -37.32 53.96
N ASP A 217 -47.90 -36.07 54.29
CA ASP A 217 -48.30 -35.43 55.58
C ASP A 217 -49.80 -35.08 55.65
N LYS A 218 -50.54 -35.23 54.55
CA LYS A 218 -52.03 -35.06 54.50
C LYS A 218 -52.81 -36.36 54.51
N GLU A 219 -52.16 -37.49 54.27
CA GLU A 219 -52.79 -38.82 54.32
C GLU A 219 -52.66 -39.47 55.73
N ASP A 220 -51.74 -38.96 56.60
CA ASP A 220 -51.53 -39.45 57.96
C ASP A 220 -52.26 -38.59 59.01
N LYS A 221 -53.24 -37.74 58.64
CA LYS A 221 -54.17 -37.04 59.56
C LYS A 221 -55.61 -37.40 59.25
#